data_8518f446bbf42efc06c2d33f149feff1
#
_entry.id   8518f446bbf42efc06c2d33f149feff1
#
_cell.length_a   1.000
_cell.length_b   1.000
_cell.length_c   1.000
_cell.angle_alpha   90.00
_cell.angle_beta   90.00
_cell.angle_gamma   90.00
#
_symmetry.space_group_name_H-M   'P 1'
#
loop_
_entity.id
_entity.type
_entity.pdbx_description
1 polymer ?
#
loop_
_entity_poly.entity_id
_entity_poly.type
_entity_poly.pdbx_seq_one_letter_code
_entity_poly.pdbx_strand_id
1 'polypeptide(L)'
;MPEAVAKRLKDLTGLDYIEGYGLSETIAPTHINPPDRPKKQCLGIPICDTDARVVNPDTLEELGPGAVGEIISSGPQIFRGYWKNPDATAACFVELDGKRFFRTGDLGRYDEDGYFFIVDRLKRMINASGYKVWPAEVEGMLYAQPDVQEACIIATNDPHRGETVKALIVLRAERRGKVSAEEIIGWCRDHMAAYKIPRVIEFADSLPKSATGKVQWRLLQERERQQAPA
;
A
#
# COMPACT_ATOMS: atom_id res chain seq x y z
N MET A 1 -4.77 -7.36 -3.10
CA MET A 1 -5.88 -7.67 -2.16
C MET A 1 -5.31 -8.44 -0.97
N PRO A 2 -5.71 -8.20 0.31
CA PRO A 2 -5.24 -8.99 1.45
C PRO A 2 -5.62 -10.47 1.29
N GLU A 3 -4.73 -11.38 1.69
CA GLU A 3 -4.93 -12.84 1.48
C GLU A 3 -6.20 -13.36 2.16
N ALA A 4 -6.51 -12.88 3.36
CA ALA A 4 -7.74 -13.25 4.08
C ALA A 4 -9.02 -12.89 3.30
N VAL A 5 -9.01 -11.73 2.61
CA VAL A 5 -10.14 -11.28 1.76
C VAL A 5 -10.23 -12.12 0.50
N ALA A 6 -9.09 -12.42 -0.12
CA ALA A 6 -9.00 -13.26 -1.30
C ALA A 6 -9.51 -14.68 -1.04
N LYS A 7 -9.10 -15.28 0.09
CA LYS A 7 -9.59 -16.60 0.52
C LYS A 7 -11.10 -16.58 0.70
N ARG A 8 -11.64 -15.57 1.39
CA ARG A 8 -13.09 -15.45 1.59
C ARG A 8 -13.86 -15.30 0.28
N LEU A 9 -13.31 -14.53 -0.67
CA LEU A 9 -13.91 -14.40 -2.00
C LEU A 9 -13.98 -15.74 -2.73
N LYS A 10 -12.87 -16.49 -2.71
CA LYS A 10 -12.81 -17.83 -3.30
C LYS A 10 -13.78 -18.79 -2.63
N ASP A 11 -13.88 -18.78 -1.29
CA ASP A 11 -14.80 -19.63 -0.53
C ASP A 11 -16.29 -19.34 -0.89
N LEU A 12 -16.61 -18.06 -1.20
CA LEU A 12 -17.98 -17.64 -1.55
C LEU A 12 -18.33 -17.85 -3.01
N THR A 13 -17.39 -17.70 -3.94
CA THR A 13 -17.66 -17.68 -5.38
C THR A 13 -17.15 -18.92 -6.11
N GLY A 14 -16.24 -19.67 -5.50
CA GLY A 14 -15.54 -20.79 -6.14
C GLY A 14 -14.48 -20.34 -7.17
N LEU A 15 -14.31 -19.03 -7.40
CA LEU A 15 -13.44 -18.48 -8.43
C LEU A 15 -12.11 -17.98 -7.85
N ASP A 16 -11.02 -18.25 -8.55
CA ASP A 16 -9.76 -17.54 -8.34
C ASP A 16 -9.83 -16.15 -8.99
N TYR A 17 -9.31 -15.15 -8.30
CA TYR A 17 -9.19 -13.81 -8.87
C TYR A 17 -7.76 -13.57 -9.37
N ILE A 18 -7.65 -12.74 -10.38
CA ILE A 18 -6.39 -12.31 -10.97
C ILE A 18 -6.24 -10.81 -10.75
N GLU A 19 -5.08 -10.39 -10.28
CA GLU A 19 -4.79 -8.97 -10.09
C GLU A 19 -4.18 -8.38 -11.35
N GLY A 20 -4.52 -7.11 -11.60
CA GLY A 20 -3.84 -6.23 -12.54
C GLY A 20 -3.48 -4.93 -11.84
N TYR A 21 -2.47 -4.24 -12.33
CA TYR A 21 -2.00 -2.98 -11.79
C TYR A 21 -1.96 -1.90 -12.85
N GLY A 22 -2.46 -0.74 -12.48
CA GLY A 22 -2.45 0.48 -13.27
C GLY A 22 -2.95 1.65 -12.44
N LEU A 23 -2.72 2.84 -12.95
CA LEU A 23 -3.12 4.11 -12.37
C LEU A 23 -3.94 4.91 -13.39
N SER A 24 -4.57 6.00 -12.96
CA SER A 24 -5.24 6.93 -13.88
C SER A 24 -4.25 7.50 -14.90
N GLU A 25 -3.03 7.72 -14.47
CA GLU A 25 -1.90 8.22 -15.27
C GLU A 25 -1.39 7.22 -16.30
N THR A 26 -1.78 5.96 -16.20
CA THR A 26 -1.39 4.91 -17.17
C THR A 26 -2.54 4.49 -18.09
N ILE A 27 -3.75 5.06 -17.92
CA ILE A 27 -4.96 4.83 -18.72
C ILE A 27 -5.39 3.35 -18.72
N ALA A 28 -4.44 2.45 -19.00
CA ALA A 28 -4.59 1.01 -19.02
C ALA A 28 -3.68 0.34 -17.96
N PRO A 29 -3.89 -0.94 -17.65
CA PRO A 29 -2.96 -1.68 -16.80
C PRO A 29 -1.53 -1.64 -17.35
N THR A 30 -0.55 -1.50 -16.46
CA THR A 30 0.87 -1.66 -16.80
C THR A 30 1.36 -3.08 -16.51
N HIS A 31 0.69 -3.78 -15.57
CA HIS A 31 1.00 -5.16 -15.23
C HIS A 31 -0.29 -5.98 -15.17
N ILE A 32 -0.21 -7.23 -15.61
CA ILE A 32 -1.30 -8.21 -15.51
C ILE A 32 -0.70 -9.53 -15.04
N ASN A 33 -1.37 -10.15 -14.08
CA ASN A 33 -1.01 -11.46 -13.59
C ASN A 33 -1.46 -12.52 -14.62
N PRO A 34 -0.54 -13.30 -15.20
CA PRO A 34 -0.87 -14.25 -16.26
C PRO A 34 -1.88 -15.30 -15.81
N PRO A 35 -2.98 -15.52 -16.55
CA PRO A 35 -4.03 -16.47 -16.17
C PRO A 35 -3.57 -17.93 -16.09
N ASP A 36 -2.59 -18.31 -16.90
CA ASP A 36 -2.03 -19.65 -16.99
C ASP A 36 -1.04 -20.00 -15.88
N ARG A 37 -0.46 -18.98 -15.24
CA ARG A 37 0.51 -19.13 -14.14
C ARG A 37 0.41 -18.00 -13.12
N PRO A 38 -0.73 -17.76 -12.50
CA PRO A 38 -0.93 -16.63 -11.61
C PRO A 38 -0.17 -16.82 -10.31
N LYS A 39 0.44 -15.73 -9.79
CA LYS A 39 0.97 -15.68 -8.43
C LYS A 39 -0.01 -14.91 -7.54
N LYS A 40 -0.16 -15.35 -6.29
CA LYS A 40 -1.05 -14.67 -5.33
C LYS A 40 -0.46 -13.33 -4.89
N GLN A 41 -1.32 -12.37 -4.60
CA GLN A 41 -0.95 -11.01 -4.13
C GLN A 41 0.10 -10.35 -5.03
N CYS A 42 -0.02 -10.55 -6.32
CA CYS A 42 0.95 -10.18 -7.32
C CYS A 42 0.31 -9.24 -8.35
N LEU A 43 1.00 -8.17 -8.70
CA LEU A 43 0.55 -7.26 -9.75
C LEU A 43 0.62 -7.91 -11.13
N GLY A 44 1.44 -8.96 -11.26
CA GLY A 44 1.75 -9.65 -12.50
C GLY A 44 3.06 -9.20 -13.13
N ILE A 45 3.16 -9.45 -14.41
CA ILE A 45 4.30 -9.05 -15.27
C ILE A 45 3.92 -7.81 -16.08
N PRO A 46 4.89 -6.99 -16.52
CA PRO A 46 4.63 -5.88 -17.43
C PRO A 46 3.93 -6.36 -18.71
N ILE A 47 2.94 -5.59 -19.17
CA ILE A 47 2.29 -5.87 -20.47
C ILE A 47 3.20 -5.47 -21.63
N CYS A 48 2.82 -5.88 -22.85
CA CYS A 48 3.58 -5.57 -24.07
C CYS A 48 3.95 -4.08 -24.16
N ASP A 49 5.16 -3.79 -24.61
CA ASP A 49 5.71 -2.44 -24.78
C ASP A 49 5.81 -1.60 -23.50
N THR A 50 5.71 -2.23 -22.32
CA THR A 50 5.91 -1.58 -21.03
C THR A 50 7.29 -1.94 -20.48
N ASP A 51 8.15 -0.92 -20.33
CA ASP A 51 9.39 -1.01 -19.55
C ASP A 51 9.06 -0.61 -18.10
N ALA A 52 9.08 -1.58 -17.19
CA ALA A 52 8.82 -1.36 -15.78
C ALA A 52 10.05 -1.74 -14.97
N ARG A 53 10.45 -0.86 -14.04
CA ARG A 53 11.64 -1.05 -13.21
C ARG A 53 11.33 -0.75 -11.76
N VAL A 54 12.15 -1.30 -10.87
CA VAL A 54 12.17 -0.94 -9.45
C VAL A 54 13.46 -0.18 -9.19
N VAL A 55 13.34 1.04 -8.69
CA VAL A 55 14.48 1.93 -8.45
C VAL A 55 14.54 2.43 -7.02
N ASN A 56 15.74 2.78 -6.55
CA ASN A 56 15.88 3.55 -5.33
C ASN A 56 15.18 4.91 -5.51
N PRO A 57 14.20 5.29 -4.66
CA PRO A 57 13.41 6.52 -4.87
C PRO A 57 14.22 7.81 -4.78
N ASP A 58 15.40 7.79 -4.13
CA ASP A 58 16.26 8.96 -3.90
C ASP A 58 17.36 9.07 -4.97
N THR A 59 18.01 7.95 -5.32
CA THR A 59 19.15 7.92 -6.25
C THR A 59 18.76 7.57 -7.68
N LEU A 60 17.58 6.98 -7.88
CA LEU A 60 17.07 6.41 -9.15
C LEU A 60 17.90 5.22 -9.67
N GLU A 61 18.81 4.69 -8.87
CA GLU A 61 19.54 3.47 -9.21
C GLU A 61 18.59 2.27 -9.32
N GLU A 62 18.71 1.49 -10.39
CA GLU A 62 17.90 0.31 -10.60
C GLU A 62 18.27 -0.78 -9.59
N LEU A 63 17.25 -1.42 -9.01
CA LEU A 63 17.40 -2.44 -7.99
C LEU A 63 17.11 -3.83 -8.57
N GLY A 64 17.89 -4.81 -8.11
CA GLY A 64 17.73 -6.20 -8.51
C GLY A 64 16.50 -6.89 -7.90
N PRO A 65 16.23 -8.16 -8.31
CA PRO A 65 15.13 -8.96 -7.79
C PRO A 65 15.12 -9.04 -6.27
N GLY A 66 13.92 -8.95 -5.68
CA GLY A 66 13.71 -9.00 -4.22
C GLY A 66 13.92 -7.67 -3.49
N ALA A 67 14.69 -6.73 -4.04
CA ALA A 67 14.89 -5.41 -3.44
C ALA A 67 13.64 -4.54 -3.55
N VAL A 68 13.34 -3.78 -2.49
CA VAL A 68 12.17 -2.88 -2.45
C VAL A 68 12.57 -1.48 -2.86
N GLY A 69 11.87 -0.93 -3.86
CA GLY A 69 12.06 0.42 -4.36
C GLY A 69 10.80 0.98 -5.00
N GLU A 70 10.89 2.16 -5.60
CA GLU A 70 9.78 2.76 -6.35
C GLU A 70 9.60 2.04 -7.69
N ILE A 71 8.37 1.65 -8.00
CA ILE A 71 8.03 1.16 -9.34
C ILE A 71 7.93 2.36 -10.27
N ILE A 72 8.72 2.34 -11.35
CA ILE A 72 8.62 3.31 -12.44
C ILE A 72 8.25 2.60 -13.73
N SER A 73 7.54 3.28 -14.62
CA SER A 73 7.05 2.66 -15.86
C SER A 73 7.17 3.60 -17.06
N SER A 74 7.57 3.06 -18.18
CA SER A 74 7.58 3.71 -19.49
C SER A 74 6.83 2.85 -20.50
N GLY A 75 6.00 3.47 -21.35
CA GLY A 75 5.21 2.75 -22.33
C GLY A 75 4.18 3.64 -23.02
N PRO A 76 3.52 3.14 -24.07
CA PRO A 76 2.57 3.94 -24.87
C PRO A 76 1.32 4.36 -24.10
N GLN A 77 0.96 3.64 -23.02
CA GLN A 77 -0.21 3.91 -22.19
C GLN A 77 0.05 5.00 -21.14
N ILE A 78 1.30 5.45 -20.96
CA ILE A 78 1.62 6.48 -19.98
C ILE A 78 1.10 7.84 -20.48
N PHE A 79 0.39 8.55 -19.60
CA PHE A 79 -0.15 9.87 -19.92
C PHE A 79 0.95 10.90 -20.23
N ARG A 80 0.58 11.99 -20.89
CA ARG A 80 1.55 13.05 -21.26
C ARG A 80 1.85 14.00 -20.11
N GLY A 81 0.93 14.14 -19.17
CA GLY A 81 1.05 15.02 -18.01
C GLY A 81 -0.29 15.50 -17.47
N TYR A 82 -0.25 16.23 -16.38
CA TYR A 82 -1.43 16.81 -15.74
C TYR A 82 -1.90 18.07 -16.47
N TRP A 83 -3.21 18.19 -16.67
CA TRP A 83 -3.80 19.35 -17.35
C TRP A 83 -3.52 20.65 -16.60
N LYS A 84 -2.94 21.63 -17.31
CA LYS A 84 -2.58 22.95 -16.78
C LYS A 84 -1.72 22.91 -15.48
N ASN A 85 -0.96 21.85 -15.26
CA ASN A 85 -0.09 21.70 -14.10
C ASN A 85 1.30 21.18 -14.51
N PRO A 86 2.15 22.05 -15.10
CA PRO A 86 3.47 21.66 -15.60
C PRO A 86 4.41 21.22 -14.48
N ASP A 87 4.32 21.83 -13.29
CA ASP A 87 5.19 21.51 -12.16
C ASP A 87 4.92 20.10 -11.64
N ALA A 88 3.66 19.73 -11.45
CA ALA A 88 3.29 18.37 -11.07
C ALA A 88 3.65 17.36 -12.18
N THR A 89 3.54 17.78 -13.45
CA THR A 89 3.97 16.95 -14.57
C THR A 89 5.48 16.70 -14.55
N ALA A 90 6.28 17.74 -14.37
CA ALA A 90 7.74 17.61 -14.28
C ALA A 90 8.16 16.73 -13.10
N ALA A 91 7.50 16.89 -11.94
CA ALA A 91 7.81 16.14 -10.73
C ALA A 91 7.50 14.64 -10.81
N CYS A 92 6.62 14.21 -11.72
CA CYS A 92 6.23 12.80 -11.81
C CYS A 92 6.94 12.02 -12.93
N PHE A 93 7.90 12.61 -13.60
CA PHE A 93 8.70 11.92 -14.63
C PHE A 93 10.20 12.01 -14.36
N VAL A 94 10.91 10.99 -14.79
CA VAL A 94 12.38 10.95 -14.81
C VAL A 94 12.87 10.41 -16.14
N GLU A 95 14.07 10.80 -16.54
CA GLU A 95 14.76 10.27 -17.73
C GLU A 95 15.81 9.27 -17.27
N LEU A 96 15.72 8.03 -17.77
CA LEU A 96 16.70 6.97 -17.55
C LEU A 96 16.95 6.24 -18.88
N ASP A 97 18.21 6.01 -19.21
CA ASP A 97 18.64 5.32 -20.43
C ASP A 97 18.00 5.86 -21.72
N GLY A 98 17.80 7.19 -21.80
CA GLY A 98 17.17 7.85 -22.95
C GLY A 98 15.65 7.61 -23.07
N LYS A 99 15.02 7.05 -22.04
CA LYS A 99 13.56 6.85 -21.95
C LYS A 99 12.96 7.69 -20.82
N ARG A 100 11.74 8.16 -21.05
CA ARG A 100 10.96 8.87 -20.05
C ARG A 100 10.12 7.90 -19.25
N PHE A 101 10.38 7.81 -17.93
CA PHE A 101 9.65 6.96 -17.00
C PHE A 101 8.71 7.80 -16.13
N PHE A 102 7.50 7.29 -15.95
CA PHE A 102 6.55 7.79 -14.95
C PHE A 102 6.86 7.20 -13.58
N ARG A 103 7.00 8.07 -12.59
CA ARG A 103 7.16 7.72 -11.17
C ARG A 103 5.78 7.44 -10.57
N THR A 104 5.50 6.19 -10.24
CA THR A 104 4.17 5.80 -9.75
C THR A 104 3.90 6.24 -8.31
N GLY A 105 4.97 6.49 -7.53
CA GLY A 105 4.89 6.70 -6.09
C GLY A 105 4.49 5.44 -5.33
N ASP A 106 4.41 4.30 -5.99
CA ASP A 106 4.15 3.01 -5.39
C ASP A 106 5.47 2.26 -5.17
N LEU A 107 5.67 1.74 -3.98
CA LEU A 107 6.80 0.91 -3.64
C LEU A 107 6.47 -0.54 -3.93
N GLY A 108 7.41 -1.22 -4.53
CA GLY A 108 7.29 -2.63 -4.87
C GLY A 108 8.63 -3.31 -5.01
N ARG A 109 8.57 -4.56 -5.37
CA ARG A 109 9.71 -5.40 -5.74
C ARG A 109 9.28 -6.32 -6.87
N TYR A 110 10.22 -6.91 -7.56
CA TYR A 110 9.95 -8.00 -8.48
C TYR A 110 10.77 -9.24 -8.08
N ASP A 111 10.33 -10.41 -8.51
CA ASP A 111 11.06 -11.66 -8.30
C ASP A 111 11.88 -12.07 -9.53
N GLU A 112 12.60 -13.16 -9.44
CA GLU A 112 13.46 -13.69 -10.50
C GLU A 112 12.68 -14.09 -11.77
N ASP A 113 11.37 -14.34 -11.66
CA ASP A 113 10.49 -14.65 -12.78
C ASP A 113 9.89 -13.36 -13.41
N GLY A 114 10.25 -12.16 -12.91
CA GLY A 114 9.77 -10.88 -13.41
C GLY A 114 8.36 -10.50 -12.95
N TYR A 115 7.83 -11.13 -11.90
CA TYR A 115 6.54 -10.76 -11.31
C TYR A 115 6.71 -9.63 -10.30
N PHE A 116 5.88 -8.61 -10.41
CA PHE A 116 5.89 -7.44 -9.54
C PHE A 116 4.91 -7.59 -8.38
N PHE A 117 5.34 -7.14 -7.21
CA PHE A 117 4.57 -7.16 -5.96
C PHE A 117 4.56 -5.76 -5.38
N ILE A 118 3.38 -5.26 -5.01
CA ILE A 118 3.27 -4.00 -4.30
C ILE A 118 3.58 -4.19 -2.82
N VAL A 119 4.30 -3.23 -2.26
CA VAL A 119 4.59 -3.17 -0.82
C VAL A 119 3.74 -2.10 -0.17
N ASP A 120 3.82 -0.85 -0.64
CA ASP A 120 3.01 0.28 -0.16
C ASP A 120 3.15 1.49 -1.11
N ARG A 121 2.64 2.63 -0.66
CA ARG A 121 2.88 3.93 -1.28
C ARG A 121 4.01 4.69 -0.58
N LEU A 122 4.91 5.27 -1.36
CA LEU A 122 6.06 6.03 -0.85
C LEU A 122 5.64 7.11 0.19
N LYS A 123 4.52 7.80 -0.07
CA LYS A 123 3.98 8.87 0.80
C LYS A 123 3.25 8.36 2.05
N ARG A 124 3.09 7.05 2.22
CA ARG A 124 2.45 6.44 3.40
C ARG A 124 3.46 5.91 4.42
N MET A 125 4.73 5.80 4.06
CA MET A 125 5.77 5.29 4.95
C MET A 125 5.76 6.03 6.28
N ILE A 126 5.75 5.28 7.36
CA ILE A 126 5.87 5.78 8.74
C ILE A 126 7.29 5.56 9.21
N ASN A 127 7.95 6.62 9.67
CA ASN A 127 9.29 6.52 10.23
C ASN A 127 9.23 6.35 11.76
N ALA A 128 9.06 5.11 12.20
CA ALA A 128 8.96 4.80 13.63
C ALA A 128 10.36 4.65 14.26
N SER A 129 10.95 5.75 14.76
CA SER A 129 12.30 5.76 15.38
C SER A 129 13.40 5.25 14.46
N GLY A 130 13.38 5.63 13.17
CA GLY A 130 14.34 5.18 12.17
C GLY A 130 13.96 3.88 11.46
N TYR A 131 12.96 3.15 11.94
CA TYR A 131 12.41 1.98 11.25
C TYR A 131 11.32 2.39 10.27
N LYS A 132 11.47 1.97 9.02
CA LYS A 132 10.45 2.18 7.99
C LYS A 132 9.31 1.18 8.18
N VAL A 133 8.12 1.66 8.50
CA VAL A 133 6.90 0.85 8.61
C VAL A 133 6.00 1.14 7.42
N TRP A 134 5.58 0.08 6.77
CA TRP A 134 4.68 0.12 5.62
C TRP A 134 3.25 -0.14 6.09
N PRO A 135 2.35 0.87 6.05
CA PRO A 135 0.97 0.75 6.49
C PRO A 135 0.22 -0.43 5.88
N ALA A 136 0.38 -0.70 4.58
CA ALA A 136 -0.32 -1.79 3.92
C ALA A 136 0.07 -3.17 4.46
N GLU A 137 1.31 -3.35 4.90
CA GLU A 137 1.77 -4.60 5.53
C GLU A 137 1.07 -4.81 6.88
N VAL A 138 1.01 -3.78 7.72
CA VAL A 138 0.35 -3.85 9.03
C VAL A 138 -1.16 -4.02 8.87
N GLU A 139 -1.78 -3.32 7.91
CA GLU A 139 -3.19 -3.50 7.54
C GLU A 139 -3.46 -4.94 7.13
N GLY A 140 -2.61 -5.52 6.27
CA GLY A 140 -2.73 -6.91 5.82
C GLY A 140 -2.72 -7.91 6.97
N MET A 141 -1.86 -7.69 7.97
CA MET A 141 -1.82 -8.51 9.17
C MET A 141 -3.09 -8.33 10.03
N LEU A 142 -3.53 -7.09 10.23
CA LEU A 142 -4.74 -6.80 11.03
C LEU A 142 -6.00 -7.39 10.40
N TYR A 143 -6.08 -7.54 9.08
CA TYR A 143 -7.20 -8.24 8.43
C TYR A 143 -7.25 -9.75 8.78
N ALA A 144 -6.16 -10.35 9.24
CA ALA A 144 -6.13 -11.73 9.72
C ALA A 144 -6.60 -11.88 11.19
N GLN A 145 -6.69 -10.78 11.95
CA GLN A 145 -7.22 -10.78 13.31
C GLN A 145 -8.74 -11.01 13.26
N PRO A 146 -9.28 -12.02 13.99
CA PRO A 146 -10.67 -12.47 13.82
C PRO A 146 -11.75 -11.41 14.06
N ASP A 147 -11.50 -10.46 14.96
CA ASP A 147 -12.45 -9.44 15.37
C ASP A 147 -12.46 -8.21 14.46
N VAL A 148 -11.41 -8.05 13.63
CA VAL A 148 -11.23 -6.90 12.74
C VAL A 148 -12.02 -7.09 11.45
N GLN A 149 -12.84 -6.10 11.12
CA GLN A 149 -13.55 -6.01 9.85
C GLN A 149 -12.76 -5.16 8.84
N GLU A 150 -12.27 -3.99 9.29
CA GLU A 150 -11.48 -3.06 8.48
C GLU A 150 -10.39 -2.43 9.34
N ALA A 151 -9.25 -2.13 8.72
CA ALA A 151 -8.16 -1.42 9.36
C ALA A 151 -7.56 -0.38 8.42
N CYS A 152 -7.15 0.75 8.97
CA CYS A 152 -6.33 1.75 8.28
C CYS A 152 -5.21 2.19 9.21
N ILE A 153 -3.99 2.14 8.71
CA ILE A 153 -2.79 2.54 9.44
C ILE A 153 -2.36 3.93 9.00
N ILE A 154 -2.10 4.80 9.98
CA ILE A 154 -1.59 6.15 9.79
C ILE A 154 -0.42 6.43 10.74
N ALA A 155 0.35 7.47 10.44
CA ALA A 155 1.33 8.01 11.38
C ALA A 155 0.63 8.89 12.42
N THR A 156 1.07 8.79 13.66
CA THR A 156 0.78 9.76 14.71
C THR A 156 2.07 10.23 15.38
N ASN A 157 2.06 11.42 15.96
CA ASN A 157 3.23 11.97 16.63
C ASN A 157 3.48 11.27 17.97
N ASP A 158 4.74 10.98 18.24
CA ASP A 158 5.22 10.48 19.53
C ASP A 158 6.35 11.40 20.02
N PRO A 159 6.27 11.97 21.23
CA PRO A 159 7.26 12.93 21.74
C PRO A 159 8.70 12.41 21.79
N HIS A 160 8.87 11.09 21.90
CA HIS A 160 10.19 10.45 22.03
C HIS A 160 10.68 9.81 20.72
N ARG A 161 9.77 9.53 19.77
CA ARG A 161 10.04 8.72 18.58
C ARG A 161 9.86 9.47 17.27
N GLY A 162 9.34 10.70 17.32
CA GLY A 162 8.91 11.45 16.16
C GLY A 162 7.57 10.93 15.63
N GLU A 163 7.58 9.89 14.81
CA GLU A 163 6.37 9.22 14.36
C GLU A 163 6.21 7.82 14.99
N THR A 164 4.97 7.41 15.17
CA THR A 164 4.62 6.04 15.55
C THR A 164 3.37 5.56 14.82
N VAL A 165 3.11 4.26 14.90
CA VAL A 165 2.02 3.59 14.19
C VAL A 165 0.71 3.75 14.98
N LYS A 166 -0.31 4.32 14.33
CA LYS A 166 -1.70 4.37 14.81
C LYS A 166 -2.59 3.54 13.90
N ALA A 167 -3.43 2.68 14.49
CA ALA A 167 -4.42 1.89 13.78
C ALA A 167 -5.83 2.40 14.06
N LEU A 168 -6.57 2.76 12.99
CA LEU A 168 -8.00 2.97 13.04
C LEU A 168 -8.67 1.65 12.64
N ILE A 169 -9.50 1.10 13.53
CA ILE A 169 -10.06 -0.25 13.39
C ILE A 169 -11.58 -0.20 13.43
N VAL A 170 -12.22 -0.83 12.46
CA VAL A 170 -13.62 -1.18 12.51
C VAL A 170 -13.73 -2.64 12.93
N LEU A 171 -14.36 -2.87 14.06
CA LEU A 171 -14.64 -4.21 14.56
C LEU A 171 -15.85 -4.83 13.84
N ARG A 172 -15.87 -6.15 13.73
CA ARG A 172 -17.08 -6.88 13.31
C ARG A 172 -18.25 -6.56 14.22
N ALA A 173 -19.46 -6.53 13.67
CA ALA A 173 -20.65 -6.06 14.38
C ALA A 173 -20.87 -6.76 15.73
N GLU A 174 -20.65 -8.08 15.78
CA GLU A 174 -20.81 -8.92 16.97
C GLU A 174 -19.70 -8.72 18.03
N ARG A 175 -18.63 -8.02 17.66
CA ARG A 175 -17.45 -7.78 18.51
C ARG A 175 -17.33 -6.34 19.02
N ARG A 176 -18.20 -5.45 18.52
CA ARG A 176 -18.22 -4.03 18.94
C ARG A 176 -18.45 -3.90 20.43
N GLY A 177 -17.64 -3.09 21.09
CA GLY A 177 -17.67 -2.87 22.54
C GLY A 177 -17.22 -4.06 23.40
N LYS A 178 -16.75 -5.14 22.79
CA LYS A 178 -16.29 -6.36 23.49
C LYS A 178 -14.80 -6.63 23.34
N VAL A 179 -14.10 -5.83 22.57
CA VAL A 179 -12.65 -5.98 22.30
C VAL A 179 -11.96 -4.69 22.70
N SER A 180 -10.92 -4.80 23.51
CA SER A 180 -10.09 -3.67 23.94
C SER A 180 -8.91 -3.42 23.00
N ALA A 181 -8.33 -2.23 23.10
CA ALA A 181 -7.10 -1.89 22.37
C ALA A 181 -5.94 -2.80 22.78
N GLU A 182 -5.86 -3.16 24.07
CA GLU A 182 -4.83 -4.04 24.62
C GLU A 182 -4.90 -5.46 24.05
N GLU A 183 -6.09 -5.98 23.78
CA GLU A 183 -6.29 -7.28 23.15
C GLU A 183 -5.78 -7.27 21.70
N ILE A 184 -6.07 -6.21 20.93
CA ILE A 184 -5.55 -6.05 19.58
C ILE A 184 -4.01 -5.93 19.59
N ILE A 185 -3.47 -5.10 20.48
CA ILE A 185 -2.01 -4.94 20.62
C ILE A 185 -1.36 -6.25 21.06
N GLY A 186 -2.00 -6.99 21.96
CA GLY A 186 -1.55 -8.31 22.40
C GLY A 186 -1.43 -9.27 21.23
N TRP A 187 -2.49 -9.36 20.42
CA TRP A 187 -2.47 -10.17 19.20
C TRP A 187 -1.35 -9.75 18.24
N CYS A 188 -1.15 -8.43 18.05
CA CYS A 188 -0.10 -7.91 17.20
C CYS A 188 1.31 -8.34 17.66
N ARG A 189 1.55 -8.44 18.97
CA ARG A 189 2.86 -8.87 19.52
C ARG A 189 3.24 -10.28 19.10
N ASP A 190 2.26 -11.14 18.92
CA ASP A 190 2.49 -12.55 18.53
C ASP A 190 2.64 -12.72 17.01
N HIS A 191 2.25 -11.69 16.20
CA HIS A 191 2.14 -11.83 14.75
C HIS A 191 3.01 -10.87 13.95
N MET A 192 3.63 -9.86 14.57
CA MET A 192 4.44 -8.89 13.84
C MET A 192 5.65 -8.38 14.65
N ALA A 193 6.63 -7.84 13.95
CA ALA A 193 7.83 -7.27 14.56
C ALA A 193 7.48 -6.06 15.45
N ALA A 194 8.18 -5.89 16.57
CA ALA A 194 7.88 -4.91 17.61
C ALA A 194 7.75 -3.46 17.11
N TYR A 195 8.53 -3.07 16.08
CA TYR A 195 8.47 -1.72 15.51
C TYR A 195 7.24 -1.47 14.61
N LYS A 196 6.57 -2.53 14.15
CA LYS A 196 5.34 -2.49 13.33
C LYS A 196 4.07 -2.45 14.17
N ILE A 197 4.14 -2.82 15.45
CA ILE A 197 2.97 -2.92 16.33
C ILE A 197 2.36 -1.52 16.52
N PRO A 198 1.06 -1.34 16.23
CA PRO A 198 0.37 -0.09 16.54
C PRO A 198 0.45 0.24 18.03
N ARG A 199 0.87 1.45 18.35
CA ARG A 199 0.91 1.92 19.75
C ARG A 199 -0.37 2.61 20.15
N VAL A 200 -1.09 3.12 19.18
CA VAL A 200 -2.38 3.77 19.37
C VAL A 200 -3.41 3.01 18.55
N ILE A 201 -4.48 2.58 19.21
CA ILE A 201 -5.65 1.97 18.59
C ILE A 201 -6.83 2.93 18.77
N GLU A 202 -7.50 3.25 17.67
CA GLU A 202 -8.75 3.98 17.66
C GLU A 202 -9.82 3.12 17.01
N PHE A 203 -10.92 2.86 17.74
CA PHE A 203 -12.07 2.17 17.18
C PHE A 203 -13.00 3.16 16.50
N ALA A 204 -13.45 2.81 15.31
CA ALA A 204 -14.39 3.60 14.51
C ALA A 204 -15.57 2.75 14.08
N ASP A 205 -16.72 3.37 13.87
CA ASP A 205 -17.90 2.68 13.31
C ASP A 205 -17.74 2.39 11.81
N SER A 206 -17.02 3.27 11.10
CA SER A 206 -16.69 3.12 9.67
C SER A 206 -15.46 3.94 9.32
N LEU A 207 -14.77 3.52 8.24
CA LEU A 207 -13.68 4.30 7.64
C LEU A 207 -14.20 5.11 6.44
N PRO A 208 -13.68 6.34 6.19
CA PRO A 208 -14.05 7.11 5.02
C PRO A 208 -13.59 6.40 3.74
N LYS A 209 -14.49 6.27 2.77
CA LYS A 209 -14.22 5.58 1.50
C LYS A 209 -14.50 6.48 0.31
N SER A 210 -13.78 6.28 -0.76
CA SER A 210 -14.09 6.84 -2.07
C SER A 210 -15.34 6.17 -2.67
N ALA A 211 -15.86 6.73 -3.77
CA ALA A 211 -16.95 6.12 -4.52
C ALA A 211 -16.62 4.69 -5.03
N THR A 212 -15.33 4.36 -5.15
CA THR A 212 -14.85 3.03 -5.55
C THR A 212 -14.62 2.08 -4.37
N GLY A 213 -15.00 2.48 -3.14
CA GLY A 213 -14.84 1.67 -1.92
C GLY A 213 -13.44 1.65 -1.30
N LYS A 214 -12.49 2.41 -1.83
CA LYS A 214 -11.12 2.49 -1.27
C LYS A 214 -11.10 3.41 -0.05
N VAL A 215 -10.46 2.98 1.04
CA VAL A 215 -10.26 3.80 2.24
C VAL A 215 -9.45 5.05 1.90
N GLN A 216 -9.97 6.20 2.31
CA GLN A 216 -9.34 7.50 2.08
C GLN A 216 -8.37 7.82 3.24
N TRP A 217 -7.28 7.09 3.32
CA TRP A 217 -6.29 7.21 4.39
C TRP A 217 -5.74 8.65 4.56
N ARG A 218 -5.66 9.43 3.47
CA ARG A 218 -5.19 10.83 3.53
C ARG A 218 -6.08 11.69 4.42
N LEU A 219 -7.40 11.54 4.34
CA LEU A 219 -8.33 12.28 5.19
C LEU A 219 -8.12 11.92 6.67
N LEU A 220 -7.83 10.66 6.95
CA LEU A 220 -7.55 10.20 8.32
C LEU A 220 -6.22 10.78 8.81
N GLN A 221 -5.18 10.75 7.98
CA GLN A 221 -3.87 11.33 8.30
C GLN A 221 -3.95 12.85 8.51
N GLU A 222 -4.73 13.57 7.70
CA GLU A 222 -4.92 15.02 7.83
C GLU A 222 -5.67 15.37 9.13
N ARG A 223 -6.72 14.61 9.47
CA ARG A 223 -7.43 14.77 10.75
C ARG A 223 -6.51 14.56 11.95
N GLU A 224 -5.69 13.51 11.90
CA GLU A 224 -4.72 13.23 12.95
C GLU A 224 -3.73 14.38 13.15
N ARG A 225 -3.19 14.92 12.05
CA ARG A 225 -2.28 16.07 12.12
C ARG A 225 -2.92 17.34 12.69
N GLN A 226 -4.22 17.54 12.45
CA GLN A 226 -4.96 18.69 12.99
C GLN A 226 -5.28 18.53 14.49
N GLN A 227 -5.35 17.31 15.00
CA GLN A 227 -5.63 17.00 16.41
C GLN A 227 -4.36 16.89 17.26
N ALA A 228 -3.20 16.75 16.63
CA ALA A 228 -1.93 16.74 17.36
C ALA A 228 -1.70 18.10 18.01
N PRO A 229 -1.45 18.17 19.33
CA PRO A 229 -1.06 19.41 20.00
C PRO A 229 0.25 19.91 19.39
N ALA A 230 0.33 21.24 19.21
CA ALA A 230 1.50 21.93 18.68
C ALA A 230 2.73 21.79 19.61
#